data_4a86c8eb258322143e193bd676b2d392
#
_entry.id   4a86c8eb258322143e193bd676b2d392
#
_cell.length_a   1.000
_cell.length_b   1.000
_cell.length_c   1.000
_cell.angle_alpha   90.00
_cell.angle_beta   90.00
_cell.angle_gamma   90.00
#
_symmetry.space_group_name_H-M   'P 1'
#
loop_
_entity.id
_entity.type
_entity.pdbx_description
1 polymer ?
#
loop_
_entity_poly.entity_id
_entity_poly.type
_entity_poly.pdbx_seq_one_letter_code
_entity_poly.pdbx_strand_id
1 'polypeptide(L)'
;MAQHDKSPIEPSDRPMGERIVGAAPAGAQGEAAAAEAVRDMFTSIAPRYDLLNHVLSMNIDRVWWNRTARVFSEVLHRPGAQVLDLCCGTGDMTFALHRRLTIPTSAKAALVGGPMNGAPTQIFGADFSHAMLVRAEQKSVGRNIRWVEADALNLPFPSGQFQLVTSAFGFRNLANYDRGLAEIYRVLAPQGEMGILDFGEPKGLIGKLYRVYFRRVLPAIGTLISGVRGPYAYLPASVLRFPSPDEMLQRMRAAGFHEVTWTPYTFGIAGLYRGKK
;
A
#
# COMPACT_ATOMS: atom_id res chain seq x y z
N MET A 1 -14.83 20.51 -49.20
CA MET A 1 -13.64 20.20 -48.35
C MET A 1 -13.93 20.75 -46.95
N ALA A 2 -14.37 19.87 -46.05
CA ALA A 2 -14.66 20.24 -44.68
C ALA A 2 -13.39 19.92 -43.84
N GLN A 3 -12.74 20.95 -43.30
CA GLN A 3 -11.66 20.81 -42.37
C GLN A 3 -12.26 20.33 -41.01
N HIS A 4 -11.88 19.12 -40.58
CA HIS A 4 -12.14 18.67 -39.22
C HIS A 4 -11.22 19.44 -38.30
N ASP A 5 -11.78 20.36 -37.53
CA ASP A 5 -11.16 21.00 -36.40
C ASP A 5 -10.93 19.91 -35.31
N LYS A 6 -9.68 19.54 -35.10
CA LYS A 6 -9.25 18.69 -33.99
C LYS A 6 -8.76 19.57 -32.85
N SER A 7 -9.70 20.22 -32.15
CA SER A 7 -9.41 20.79 -30.85
C SER A 7 -8.96 19.69 -29.86
N PRO A 8 -7.92 19.87 -29.05
CA PRO A 8 -7.53 18.89 -28.04
C PRO A 8 -8.68 18.73 -27.03
N ILE A 9 -9.14 17.49 -26.83
CA ILE A 9 -10.12 17.16 -25.80
C ILE A 9 -9.54 17.56 -24.44
N GLU A 10 -10.24 18.43 -23.72
CA GLU A 10 -9.83 18.81 -22.36
C GLU A 10 -9.82 17.57 -21.43
N PRO A 11 -8.93 17.52 -20.43
CA PRO A 11 -8.82 16.37 -19.51
C PRO A 11 -10.10 16.03 -18.74
N SER A 12 -11.06 16.98 -18.65
CA SER A 12 -12.36 16.83 -17.97
C SER A 12 -13.36 15.98 -18.75
N ASP A 13 -13.21 15.83 -20.07
CA ASP A 13 -14.24 15.26 -20.94
C ASP A 13 -14.02 13.78 -21.30
N ARG A 14 -13.02 13.13 -20.69
CA ARG A 14 -12.79 11.69 -20.91
C ARG A 14 -13.75 10.85 -20.07
N PRO A 15 -14.29 9.73 -20.62
CA PRO A 15 -15.12 8.80 -19.86
C PRO A 15 -14.36 8.27 -18.63
N MET A 16 -15.09 7.97 -17.55
CA MET A 16 -14.50 7.62 -16.23
C MET A 16 -13.44 6.49 -16.26
N GLY A 17 -13.48 5.59 -17.24
CA GLY A 17 -12.47 4.52 -17.42
C GLY A 17 -11.16 4.95 -18.11
N GLU A 18 -11.09 6.17 -18.65
CA GLU A 18 -9.88 6.69 -19.31
C GLU A 18 -9.08 7.67 -18.47
N ARG A 19 -9.65 8.14 -17.35
CA ARG A 19 -9.01 9.14 -16.49
C ARG A 19 -8.13 8.46 -15.44
N ILE A 20 -6.83 8.53 -15.61
CA ILE A 20 -5.85 8.10 -14.59
C ILE A 20 -5.89 9.10 -13.42
N VAL A 21 -6.43 8.68 -12.27
CA VAL A 21 -6.48 9.47 -11.02
C VAL A 21 -5.38 9.04 -10.04
N GLY A 22 -4.51 8.12 -10.47
CA GLY A 22 -3.48 7.51 -9.66
C GLY A 22 -2.12 7.44 -10.36
N ALA A 23 -1.46 6.29 -10.25
CA ALA A 23 -0.20 6.02 -10.89
C ALA A 23 -0.32 6.09 -12.42
N ALA A 24 0.54 6.87 -13.06
CA ALA A 24 0.62 6.97 -14.50
C ALA A 24 2.08 6.84 -14.94
N PRO A 25 2.56 5.62 -15.19
CA PRO A 25 3.85 5.38 -15.81
C PRO A 25 3.95 6.10 -17.16
N ALA A 26 5.16 6.50 -17.55
CA ALA A 26 5.39 7.20 -18.81
C ALA A 26 4.90 6.34 -19.99
N GLY A 27 4.07 6.94 -20.87
CA GLY A 27 3.52 6.27 -22.05
C GLY A 27 2.23 5.47 -21.81
N ALA A 28 1.77 5.28 -20.57
CA ALA A 28 0.52 4.61 -20.30
C ALA A 28 -0.69 5.47 -20.70
N GLN A 29 -1.59 4.90 -21.50
CA GLN A 29 -2.84 5.54 -21.91
C GLN A 29 -4.02 4.79 -21.27
N GLY A 30 -4.62 5.41 -20.23
CA GLY A 30 -5.73 4.83 -19.46
C GLY A 30 -5.30 3.93 -18.29
N GLU A 31 -6.27 3.59 -17.43
CA GLU A 31 -6.04 2.86 -16.19
C GLU A 31 -5.45 1.45 -16.41
N ALA A 32 -5.96 0.72 -17.41
CA ALA A 32 -5.52 -0.64 -17.69
C ALA A 32 -4.04 -0.69 -18.10
N ALA A 33 -3.61 0.19 -19.03
CA ALA A 33 -2.22 0.29 -19.46
C ALA A 33 -1.30 0.75 -18.32
N ALA A 34 -1.78 1.63 -17.45
CA ALA A 34 -1.04 2.06 -16.27
C ALA A 34 -0.84 0.91 -15.27
N ALA A 35 -1.88 0.13 -15.00
CA ALA A 35 -1.82 -1.03 -14.12
C ALA A 35 -0.88 -2.12 -14.67
N GLU A 36 -0.95 -2.41 -15.97
CA GLU A 36 -0.07 -3.37 -16.64
C GLU A 36 1.41 -2.94 -16.56
N ALA A 37 1.71 -1.69 -16.90
CA ALA A 37 3.08 -1.17 -16.83
C ALA A 37 3.66 -1.21 -15.41
N VAL A 38 2.83 -0.94 -14.39
CA VAL A 38 3.23 -1.07 -12.98
C VAL A 38 3.46 -2.53 -12.61
N ARG A 39 2.59 -3.47 -13.04
CA ARG A 39 2.74 -4.91 -12.82
C ARG A 39 4.05 -5.44 -13.39
N ASP A 40 4.34 -5.12 -14.64
CA ASP A 40 5.55 -5.56 -15.35
C ASP A 40 6.81 -5.04 -14.67
N MET A 41 6.77 -3.78 -14.26
CA MET A 41 7.87 -3.18 -13.51
C MET A 41 8.13 -3.94 -12.21
N PHE A 42 7.12 -4.18 -11.38
CA PHE A 42 7.28 -4.91 -10.11
C PHE A 42 7.69 -6.37 -10.33
N THR A 43 7.16 -7.04 -11.35
CA THR A 43 7.55 -8.39 -11.73
C THR A 43 9.04 -8.45 -12.09
N SER A 44 9.55 -7.48 -12.84
CA SER A 44 10.96 -7.43 -13.26
C SER A 44 11.94 -7.23 -12.12
N ILE A 45 11.55 -6.48 -11.07
CA ILE A 45 12.42 -6.20 -9.91
C ILE A 45 12.21 -7.16 -8.74
N ALA A 46 11.18 -8.01 -8.78
CA ALA A 46 10.85 -8.93 -7.70
C ALA A 46 12.06 -9.71 -7.13
N PRO A 47 13.03 -10.19 -7.94
CA PRO A 47 14.21 -10.91 -7.44
C PRO A 47 15.09 -10.13 -6.47
N ARG A 48 15.12 -8.80 -6.58
CA ARG A 48 15.99 -7.93 -5.78
C ARG A 48 15.21 -6.93 -4.93
N TYR A 49 13.89 -7.03 -4.93
CA TYR A 49 12.98 -6.05 -4.33
C TYR A 49 13.25 -5.83 -2.84
N ASP A 50 13.33 -6.90 -2.06
CA ASP A 50 13.55 -6.83 -0.61
C ASP A 50 14.90 -6.19 -0.27
N LEU A 51 15.98 -6.64 -0.95
CA LEU A 51 17.31 -6.08 -0.75
C LEU A 51 17.34 -4.57 -1.00
N LEU A 52 16.73 -4.17 -2.10
CA LEU A 52 16.72 -2.76 -2.50
C LEU A 52 15.90 -1.90 -1.53
N ASN A 53 14.73 -2.34 -1.13
CA ASN A 53 13.91 -1.62 -0.18
C ASN A 53 14.65 -1.44 1.16
N HIS A 54 15.25 -2.49 1.70
CA HIS A 54 15.98 -2.42 2.96
C HIS A 54 17.24 -1.54 2.87
N VAL A 55 17.99 -1.60 1.77
CA VAL A 55 19.16 -0.74 1.57
C VAL A 55 18.75 0.71 1.41
N LEU A 56 17.75 0.98 0.55
CA LEU A 56 17.30 2.35 0.26
C LEU A 56 16.56 3.01 1.42
N SER A 57 15.89 2.23 2.28
CA SER A 57 15.27 2.74 3.50
C SER A 57 16.21 2.75 4.71
N MET A 58 17.43 2.21 4.60
CA MET A 58 18.33 1.95 5.72
C MET A 58 17.65 1.13 6.85
N ASN A 59 16.77 0.17 6.47
CA ASN A 59 15.92 -0.66 7.34
C ASN A 59 14.93 0.12 8.23
N ILE A 60 14.70 1.40 7.99
CA ILE A 60 13.68 2.19 8.72
C ILE A 60 12.27 1.70 8.39
N ASP A 61 12.04 1.14 7.21
CA ASP A 61 10.80 0.49 6.78
C ASP A 61 10.30 -0.54 7.80
N ARG A 62 11.19 -1.35 8.38
CA ARG A 62 10.84 -2.31 9.45
C ARG A 62 10.27 -1.64 10.69
N VAL A 63 10.76 -0.47 11.04
CA VAL A 63 10.23 0.32 12.17
C VAL A 63 8.83 0.81 11.82
N TRP A 64 8.62 1.28 10.60
CA TRP A 64 7.32 1.76 10.15
C TRP A 64 6.27 0.65 10.11
N TRP A 65 6.60 -0.53 9.56
CA TRP A 65 5.69 -1.68 9.55
C TRP A 65 5.31 -2.14 10.96
N ASN A 66 6.31 -2.29 11.84
CA ASN A 66 6.06 -2.71 13.22
C ASN A 66 5.24 -1.66 14.00
N ARG A 67 5.48 -0.37 13.76
CA ARG A 67 4.69 0.72 14.35
C ARG A 67 3.25 0.67 13.84
N THR A 68 3.05 0.47 12.55
CA THR A 68 1.72 0.36 11.93
C THR A 68 0.97 -0.87 12.46
N ALA A 69 1.60 -2.06 12.50
CA ALA A 69 0.98 -3.26 13.07
C ALA A 69 0.58 -3.08 14.54
N ARG A 70 1.37 -2.31 15.32
CA ARG A 70 1.05 -1.99 16.72
C ARG A 70 -0.20 -1.11 16.83
N VAL A 71 -0.39 -0.17 15.91
CA VAL A 71 -1.59 0.70 15.89
C VAL A 71 -2.87 -0.14 15.79
N PHE A 72 -2.86 -1.22 15.01
CA PHE A 72 -4.00 -2.10 14.80
C PHE A 72 -4.06 -3.32 15.75
N SER A 73 -3.29 -3.29 16.82
CA SER A 73 -3.18 -4.42 17.75
C SER A 73 -4.53 -4.91 18.29
N GLU A 74 -5.45 -4.00 18.60
CA GLU A 74 -6.78 -4.35 19.12
C GLU A 74 -7.59 -5.13 18.09
N VAL A 75 -7.61 -4.68 16.84
CA VAL A 75 -8.33 -5.36 15.75
C VAL A 75 -7.72 -6.73 15.48
N LEU A 76 -6.39 -6.81 15.45
CA LEU A 76 -5.67 -8.05 15.21
C LEU A 76 -5.98 -9.14 16.27
N HIS A 77 -6.29 -8.76 17.50
CA HIS A 77 -6.59 -9.71 18.58
C HIS A 77 -8.07 -9.95 18.78
N ARG A 78 -8.95 -9.42 17.92
CA ARG A 78 -10.38 -9.75 17.95
C ARG A 78 -10.58 -11.22 17.52
N PRO A 79 -11.33 -12.03 18.26
CA PRO A 79 -11.59 -13.41 17.87
C PRO A 79 -12.22 -13.51 16.47
N GLY A 80 -11.65 -14.35 15.62
CA GLY A 80 -12.14 -14.56 14.26
C GLY A 80 -11.93 -13.39 13.29
N ALA A 81 -11.09 -12.41 13.64
CA ALA A 81 -10.83 -11.28 12.75
C ALA A 81 -10.23 -11.76 11.41
N GLN A 82 -10.70 -11.18 10.32
CA GLN A 82 -10.13 -11.33 9.00
C GLN A 82 -9.42 -10.03 8.61
N VAL A 83 -8.17 -10.15 8.20
CA VAL A 83 -7.28 -9.03 7.91
C VAL A 83 -6.75 -9.16 6.50
N LEU A 84 -6.84 -8.11 5.71
CA LEU A 84 -6.30 -8.03 4.36
C LEU A 84 -5.12 -7.05 4.33
N ASP A 85 -3.97 -7.51 3.84
CA ASP A 85 -2.85 -6.65 3.45
C ASP A 85 -2.85 -6.53 1.92
N LEU A 86 -3.23 -5.36 1.43
CA LEU A 86 -3.45 -5.06 0.01
C LEU A 86 -2.18 -4.48 -0.60
N CYS A 87 -1.86 -4.87 -1.84
CA CYS A 87 -0.58 -4.58 -2.49
C CYS A 87 0.59 -5.04 -1.62
N CYS A 88 0.48 -6.28 -1.11
CA CYS A 88 1.37 -6.80 -0.07
C CYS A 88 2.81 -7.07 -0.56
N GLY A 89 3.04 -7.08 -1.87
CA GLY A 89 4.34 -7.37 -2.45
C GLY A 89 4.89 -8.72 -1.98
N THR A 90 6.09 -8.70 -1.45
CA THR A 90 6.75 -9.90 -0.88
C THR A 90 6.35 -10.18 0.58
N GLY A 91 5.34 -9.47 1.12
CA GLY A 91 4.68 -9.78 2.40
C GLY A 91 5.25 -9.10 3.65
N ASP A 92 6.09 -8.10 3.54
CA ASP A 92 6.77 -7.53 4.72
C ASP A 92 5.80 -6.92 5.76
N MET A 93 4.79 -6.17 5.31
CA MET A 93 3.73 -5.68 6.20
C MET A 93 2.86 -6.81 6.71
N THR A 94 2.49 -7.77 5.85
CA THR A 94 1.74 -8.98 6.22
C THR A 94 2.45 -9.73 7.36
N PHE A 95 3.77 -9.90 7.26
CA PHE A 95 4.57 -10.52 8.33
C PHE A 95 4.65 -9.67 9.59
N ALA A 96 4.65 -8.34 9.49
CA ALA A 96 4.61 -7.48 10.65
C ALA A 96 3.28 -7.61 11.40
N LEU A 97 2.15 -7.70 10.70
CA LEU A 97 0.83 -7.98 11.25
C LEU A 97 0.80 -9.36 11.93
N HIS A 98 1.31 -10.40 11.25
CA HIS A 98 1.37 -11.76 11.80
C HIS A 98 2.22 -11.83 13.07
N ARG A 99 3.42 -11.23 13.07
CA ARG A 99 4.26 -11.15 14.28
C ARG A 99 3.55 -10.45 15.44
N ARG A 100 2.72 -9.43 15.14
CA ARG A 100 1.99 -8.72 16.19
C ARG A 100 0.96 -9.60 16.88
N LEU A 101 0.36 -10.58 16.20
CA LEU A 101 -0.56 -11.56 16.79
C LEU A 101 0.10 -12.41 17.89
N THR A 102 1.39 -12.68 17.77
CA THR A 102 2.12 -13.50 18.77
C THR A 102 2.53 -12.72 20.02
N ILE A 103 2.34 -11.39 20.02
CA ILE A 103 2.70 -10.52 21.15
C ILE A 103 1.42 -10.18 21.93
N PRO A 104 1.32 -10.57 23.22
CA PRO A 104 0.17 -10.24 24.04
C PRO A 104 -0.10 -8.74 24.10
N THR A 105 -1.38 -8.35 24.10
CA THR A 105 -1.77 -6.92 24.16
C THR A 105 -1.61 -6.29 25.52
N SER A 106 -1.57 -7.10 26.60
CA SER A 106 -1.34 -6.63 27.97
C SER A 106 -0.56 -7.65 28.80
N ALA A 107 0.11 -7.20 29.86
CA ALA A 107 0.75 -8.07 30.84
C ALA A 107 -0.25 -9.07 31.47
N LYS A 108 -1.51 -8.69 31.63
CA LYS A 108 -2.60 -9.54 32.14
C LYS A 108 -2.94 -10.67 31.16
N ALA A 109 -2.90 -10.42 29.84
CA ALA A 109 -3.12 -11.44 28.81
C ALA A 109 -1.93 -12.43 28.73
N ALA A 110 -0.71 -11.96 29.02
CA ALA A 110 0.48 -12.81 29.09
C ALA A 110 0.46 -13.78 30.29
N LEU A 111 -0.16 -13.38 31.41
CA LEU A 111 -0.25 -14.19 32.65
C LEU A 111 -1.39 -15.23 32.58
N VAL A 112 -2.39 -15.00 31.78
CA VAL A 112 -3.57 -15.88 31.68
C VAL A 112 -3.39 -16.96 30.61
N GLY A 113 -2.23 -17.32 30.17
CA GLY A 113 -1.82 -18.42 29.25
C GLY A 113 -2.89 -19.42 28.76
N GLY A 114 -4.17 -19.02 28.71
CA GLY A 114 -5.30 -19.79 28.22
C GLY A 114 -5.48 -19.61 26.71
N PRO A 115 -5.98 -20.61 25.99
CA PRO A 115 -6.37 -20.45 24.61
C PRO A 115 -7.37 -19.29 24.53
N MET A 116 -7.11 -18.32 23.64
CA MET A 116 -8.11 -17.31 23.30
C MET A 116 -9.35 -18.09 22.83
N ASN A 117 -10.42 -18.07 23.65
CA ASN A 117 -11.68 -18.74 23.33
C ASN A 117 -12.30 -18.03 22.11
N GLY A 118 -11.90 -18.43 20.90
CA GLY A 118 -12.39 -17.88 19.65
C GLY A 118 -11.59 -18.38 18.46
N ALA A 119 -12.15 -18.23 17.26
CA ALA A 119 -11.46 -18.56 16.03
C ALA A 119 -10.19 -17.69 15.88
N PRO A 120 -9.08 -18.26 15.38
CA PRO A 120 -7.85 -17.50 15.16
C PRO A 120 -8.04 -16.42 14.09
N THR A 121 -7.31 -15.32 14.24
CA THR A 121 -7.25 -14.29 13.21
C THR A 121 -6.67 -14.87 11.92
N GLN A 122 -7.37 -14.65 10.81
CA GLN A 122 -6.91 -15.04 9.48
C GLN A 122 -6.34 -13.82 8.75
N ILE A 123 -5.12 -13.94 8.26
CA ILE A 123 -4.47 -12.89 7.46
C ILE A 123 -4.44 -13.30 5.98
N PHE A 124 -4.80 -12.36 5.12
CA PHE A 124 -4.72 -12.45 3.67
C PHE A 124 -3.70 -11.43 3.18
N GLY A 125 -2.78 -11.83 2.32
CA GLY A 125 -1.93 -10.94 1.54
C GLY A 125 -2.40 -10.96 0.10
N ALA A 126 -2.76 -9.80 -0.44
CA ALA A 126 -3.20 -9.70 -1.82
C ALA A 126 -2.27 -8.77 -2.63
N ASP A 127 -1.85 -9.24 -3.79
CA ASP A 127 -1.05 -8.47 -4.75
C ASP A 127 -1.42 -8.86 -6.18
N PHE A 128 -1.23 -7.95 -7.12
CA PHE A 128 -1.51 -8.22 -8.54
C PHE A 128 -0.32 -8.86 -9.27
N SER A 129 0.85 -8.90 -8.67
CA SER A 129 2.06 -9.52 -9.23
C SER A 129 2.26 -10.93 -8.68
N HIS A 130 2.03 -11.94 -9.51
CA HIS A 130 2.28 -13.33 -9.18
C HIS A 130 3.71 -13.56 -8.66
N ALA A 131 4.70 -12.94 -9.31
CA ALA A 131 6.10 -13.07 -8.92
C ALA A 131 6.40 -12.57 -7.50
N MET A 132 5.68 -11.55 -7.03
CA MET A 132 5.76 -11.07 -5.65
C MET A 132 5.16 -12.08 -4.68
N LEU A 133 3.97 -12.62 -5.00
CA LEU A 133 3.27 -13.60 -4.15
C LEU A 133 4.04 -14.91 -3.99
N VAL A 134 4.67 -15.42 -5.06
CA VAL A 134 5.55 -16.60 -4.96
C VAL A 134 6.65 -16.37 -3.92
N ARG A 135 7.25 -15.19 -3.87
CA ARG A 135 8.27 -14.85 -2.86
C ARG A 135 7.69 -14.71 -1.47
N ALA A 136 6.52 -14.08 -1.35
CA ALA A 136 5.81 -13.96 -0.09
C ALA A 136 5.50 -15.36 0.50
N GLU A 137 5.02 -16.27 -0.32
CA GLU A 137 4.71 -17.64 0.06
C GLU A 137 5.97 -18.38 0.52
N GLN A 138 7.08 -18.31 -0.24
CA GLN A 138 8.37 -18.89 0.15
C GLN A 138 8.86 -18.40 1.51
N LYS A 139 8.65 -17.12 1.83
CA LYS A 139 9.01 -16.52 3.12
C LYS A 139 8.03 -16.88 4.25
N SER A 140 6.84 -17.39 3.95
CA SER A 140 5.74 -17.59 4.90
C SER A 140 5.67 -18.98 5.53
N VAL A 141 6.66 -19.83 5.29
CA VAL A 141 6.67 -21.23 5.80
C VAL A 141 6.34 -21.27 7.31
N GLY A 142 5.37 -22.11 7.66
CA GLY A 142 4.89 -22.25 9.05
C GLY A 142 3.96 -21.15 9.56
N ARG A 143 3.52 -20.21 8.70
CA ARG A 143 2.56 -19.16 9.06
C ARG A 143 1.21 -19.40 8.38
N ASN A 144 0.12 -19.17 9.12
CA ASN A 144 -1.23 -19.25 8.57
C ASN A 144 -1.59 -17.93 7.86
N ILE A 145 -1.04 -17.74 6.65
CA ILE A 145 -1.31 -16.59 5.78
C ILE A 145 -1.84 -17.12 4.46
N ARG A 146 -2.88 -16.50 3.93
CA ARG A 146 -3.43 -16.82 2.61
C ARG A 146 -2.97 -15.77 1.60
N TRP A 147 -2.36 -16.21 0.51
CA TRP A 147 -1.91 -15.36 -0.57
C TRP A 147 -2.91 -15.40 -1.72
N VAL A 148 -3.29 -14.23 -2.23
CA VAL A 148 -4.33 -14.09 -3.27
C VAL A 148 -3.83 -13.14 -4.35
N GLU A 149 -3.79 -13.60 -5.60
CA GLU A 149 -3.53 -12.72 -6.74
C GLU A 149 -4.80 -11.91 -7.05
N ALA A 150 -4.72 -10.59 -6.93
CA ALA A 150 -5.87 -9.73 -7.05
C ALA A 150 -5.51 -8.31 -7.49
N ASP A 151 -6.40 -7.72 -8.30
CA ASP A 151 -6.39 -6.29 -8.60
C ASP A 151 -7.07 -5.51 -7.45
N ALA A 152 -6.36 -4.54 -6.88
CA ALA A 152 -6.87 -3.68 -5.82
C ALA A 152 -8.06 -2.81 -6.23
N LEU A 153 -8.29 -2.63 -7.53
CA LEU A 153 -9.44 -1.92 -8.08
C LEU A 153 -10.67 -2.83 -8.31
N ASN A 154 -10.52 -4.15 -8.13
CA ASN A 154 -11.58 -5.15 -8.28
C ASN A 154 -11.26 -6.39 -7.45
N LEU A 155 -11.47 -6.30 -6.15
CA LEU A 155 -11.08 -7.33 -5.18
C LEU A 155 -12.02 -8.55 -5.26
N PRO A 156 -11.49 -9.79 -5.30
CA PRO A 156 -12.29 -11.01 -5.38
C PRO A 156 -12.85 -11.44 -3.99
N PHE A 157 -13.22 -10.48 -3.18
CA PHE A 157 -13.75 -10.70 -1.84
C PHE A 157 -15.17 -10.13 -1.72
N PRO A 158 -16.06 -10.76 -0.94
CA PRO A 158 -17.39 -10.23 -0.68
C PRO A 158 -17.32 -8.91 0.12
N SER A 159 -18.38 -8.13 0.03
CA SER A 159 -18.53 -6.91 0.83
C SER A 159 -18.60 -7.27 2.32
N GLY A 160 -17.96 -6.46 3.16
CA GLY A 160 -18.08 -6.59 4.60
C GLY A 160 -17.29 -7.74 5.23
N GLN A 161 -16.28 -8.28 4.55
CA GLN A 161 -15.53 -9.44 5.04
C GLN A 161 -14.46 -9.08 6.08
N PHE A 162 -13.73 -7.98 5.93
CA PHE A 162 -12.52 -7.72 6.69
C PHE A 162 -12.74 -6.73 7.84
N GLN A 163 -12.19 -7.02 9.01
CA GLN A 163 -12.13 -6.10 10.15
C GLN A 163 -10.98 -5.10 10.02
N LEU A 164 -9.95 -5.44 9.22
CA LEU A 164 -8.83 -4.56 8.92
C LEU A 164 -8.38 -4.75 7.47
N VAL A 165 -8.18 -3.65 6.77
CA VAL A 165 -7.46 -3.62 5.48
C VAL A 165 -6.25 -2.71 5.64
N THR A 166 -5.06 -3.23 5.33
CA THR A 166 -3.82 -2.43 5.29
C THR A 166 -3.26 -2.38 3.88
N SER A 167 -2.47 -1.34 3.59
CA SER A 167 -1.60 -1.29 2.41
C SER A 167 -0.35 -0.51 2.78
N ALA A 168 0.83 -1.09 2.57
CA ALA A 168 2.09 -0.43 2.90
C ALA A 168 2.95 -0.23 1.65
N PHE A 169 3.19 1.04 1.29
CA PHE A 169 4.00 1.47 0.14
C PHE A 169 3.53 0.95 -1.23
N GLY A 170 2.28 0.46 -1.29
CA GLY A 170 1.66 -0.07 -2.49
C GLY A 170 0.56 0.83 -3.06
N PHE A 171 -0.20 1.52 -2.19
CA PHE A 171 -1.40 2.26 -2.58
C PHE A 171 -1.11 3.36 -3.62
N ARG A 172 0.02 4.05 -3.52
CA ARG A 172 0.45 5.08 -4.50
C ARG A 172 0.61 4.56 -5.93
N ASN A 173 0.68 3.24 -6.12
CA ASN A 173 0.85 2.59 -7.41
C ASN A 173 -0.48 2.20 -8.09
N LEU A 174 -1.61 2.43 -7.42
CA LEU A 174 -2.93 2.20 -8.02
C LEU A 174 -3.20 3.20 -9.15
N ALA A 175 -3.75 2.73 -10.25
CA ALA A 175 -4.13 3.57 -11.39
C ALA A 175 -5.30 4.52 -11.05
N ASN A 176 -6.09 4.19 -10.03
CA ASN A 176 -7.20 5.02 -9.55
C ASN A 176 -7.34 4.91 -8.03
N TYR A 177 -6.99 5.98 -7.31
CA TYR A 177 -7.06 6.01 -5.85
C TYR A 177 -8.49 5.96 -5.32
N ASP A 178 -9.43 6.62 -6.01
CA ASP A 178 -10.82 6.70 -5.56
C ASP A 178 -11.51 5.34 -5.67
N ARG A 179 -11.26 4.59 -6.77
CA ARG A 179 -11.71 3.20 -6.91
C ARG A 179 -11.07 2.28 -5.89
N GLY A 180 -9.77 2.42 -5.64
CA GLY A 180 -9.07 1.66 -4.61
C GLY A 180 -9.65 1.89 -3.21
N LEU A 181 -9.95 3.15 -2.86
CA LEU A 181 -10.61 3.49 -1.59
C LEU A 181 -12.04 2.91 -1.53
N ALA A 182 -12.80 2.97 -2.62
CA ALA A 182 -14.14 2.40 -2.69
C ALA A 182 -14.14 0.87 -2.52
N GLU A 183 -13.16 0.16 -3.13
CA GLU A 183 -13.01 -1.29 -2.97
C GLU A 183 -12.60 -1.67 -1.53
N ILE A 184 -11.66 -0.92 -0.92
CA ILE A 184 -11.31 -1.11 0.50
C ILE A 184 -12.56 -0.90 1.37
N TYR A 185 -13.32 0.18 1.13
CA TYR A 185 -14.57 0.43 1.86
C TYR A 185 -15.59 -0.68 1.67
N ARG A 186 -15.75 -1.19 0.45
CA ARG A 186 -16.68 -2.28 0.14
C ARG A 186 -16.37 -3.54 0.94
N VAL A 187 -15.10 -3.98 0.91
CA VAL A 187 -14.69 -5.25 1.55
C VAL A 187 -14.55 -5.14 3.08
N LEU A 188 -14.45 -3.95 3.64
CA LEU A 188 -14.45 -3.74 5.10
C LEU A 188 -15.82 -4.06 5.71
N ALA A 189 -15.79 -4.77 6.82
CA ALA A 189 -16.95 -5.00 7.69
C ALA A 189 -17.42 -3.67 8.33
N PRO A 190 -18.67 -3.58 8.79
CA PRO A 190 -19.10 -2.48 9.65
C PRO A 190 -18.15 -2.33 10.85
N GLN A 191 -17.75 -1.11 11.19
CA GLN A 191 -16.73 -0.80 12.20
C GLN A 191 -15.33 -1.35 11.88
N GLY A 192 -15.07 -1.76 10.64
CA GLY A 192 -13.74 -2.16 10.15
C GLY A 192 -12.83 -0.95 10.00
N GLU A 193 -11.53 -1.19 10.14
CA GLU A 193 -10.51 -0.16 10.06
C GLU A 193 -9.66 -0.30 8.80
N MET A 194 -9.24 0.85 8.25
CA MET A 194 -8.28 0.92 7.16
C MET A 194 -6.98 1.58 7.63
N GLY A 195 -5.84 1.08 7.12
CA GLY A 195 -4.53 1.68 7.30
C GLY A 195 -3.72 1.73 6.01
N ILE A 196 -3.44 2.92 5.48
CA ILE A 196 -2.52 3.09 4.35
C ILE A 196 -1.24 3.75 4.86
N LEU A 197 -0.14 3.00 4.82
CA LEU A 197 1.21 3.51 5.09
C LEU A 197 1.88 3.82 3.76
N ASP A 198 2.17 5.10 3.51
CA ASP A 198 2.86 5.47 2.28
C ASP A 198 3.83 6.64 2.51
N PHE A 199 4.64 6.95 1.49
CA PHE A 199 5.60 8.04 1.56
C PHE A 199 4.88 9.39 1.60
N GLY A 200 5.53 10.34 2.29
CA GLY A 200 5.12 11.72 2.35
C GLY A 200 6.25 12.66 1.93
N GLU A 201 5.98 13.95 1.92
CA GLU A 201 6.98 14.99 1.71
C GLU A 201 7.30 15.70 3.02
N PRO A 202 8.45 15.43 3.65
CA PRO A 202 8.88 16.14 4.85
C PRO A 202 9.11 17.62 4.54
N LYS A 203 8.74 18.50 5.48
CA LYS A 203 8.87 19.95 5.33
C LYS A 203 10.22 20.47 5.87
N GLY A 204 10.54 21.74 5.58
CA GLY A 204 11.72 22.42 6.12
C GLY A 204 13.06 21.90 5.58
N LEU A 205 14.11 21.99 6.42
CA LEU A 205 15.47 21.61 6.06
C LEU A 205 15.60 20.10 5.77
N ILE A 206 14.93 19.27 6.59
CA ILE A 206 14.87 17.82 6.39
C ILE A 206 14.26 17.50 5.04
N GLY A 207 13.19 18.19 4.65
CA GLY A 207 12.58 18.04 3.33
C GLY A 207 13.51 18.41 2.17
N LYS A 208 14.34 19.45 2.33
CA LYS A 208 15.35 19.80 1.31
C LYS A 208 16.39 18.68 1.15
N LEU A 209 16.90 18.15 2.26
CA LEU A 209 17.89 17.06 2.27
C LEU A 209 17.30 15.77 1.69
N TYR A 210 16.08 15.41 2.11
CA TYR A 210 15.34 14.25 1.60
C TYR A 210 15.10 14.34 0.09
N ARG A 211 14.72 15.51 -0.45
CA ARG A 211 14.55 15.70 -1.89
C ARG A 211 15.85 15.49 -2.68
N VAL A 212 17.00 15.93 -2.15
CA VAL A 212 18.31 15.68 -2.80
C VAL A 212 18.61 14.18 -2.79
N TYR A 213 18.47 13.52 -1.65
CA TYR A 213 18.65 12.08 -1.53
C TYR A 213 17.73 11.32 -2.51
N PHE A 214 16.44 11.63 -2.49
CA PHE A 214 15.41 10.93 -3.24
C PHE A 214 15.54 11.12 -4.77
N ARG A 215 15.98 12.30 -5.21
CA ARG A 215 16.12 12.62 -6.64
C ARG A 215 17.48 12.24 -7.25
N ARG A 216 18.55 12.23 -6.47
CA ARG A 216 19.91 12.02 -6.99
C ARG A 216 20.55 10.73 -6.49
N VAL A 217 20.49 10.47 -5.19
CA VAL A 217 21.19 9.35 -4.55
C VAL A 217 20.46 8.03 -4.78
N LEU A 218 19.16 8.01 -4.50
CA LEU A 218 18.33 6.81 -4.59
C LEU A 218 18.29 6.20 -6.01
N PRO A 219 18.07 6.96 -7.11
CA PRO A 219 18.11 6.39 -8.46
C PRO A 219 19.49 5.87 -8.85
N ALA A 220 20.57 6.54 -8.41
CA ALA A 220 21.93 6.11 -8.70
C ALA A 220 22.26 4.77 -8.01
N ILE A 221 21.97 4.64 -6.71
CA ILE A 221 22.15 3.39 -5.95
C ILE A 221 21.24 2.30 -6.50
N GLY A 222 19.96 2.61 -6.75
CA GLY A 222 19.00 1.66 -7.28
C GLY A 222 19.42 1.07 -8.63
N THR A 223 19.91 1.91 -9.55
CA THR A 223 20.43 1.46 -10.86
C THR A 223 21.70 0.63 -10.71
N LEU A 224 22.60 1.00 -9.80
CA LEU A 224 23.86 0.28 -9.56
C LEU A 224 23.60 -1.14 -9.03
N ILE A 225 22.65 -1.30 -8.09
CA ILE A 225 22.35 -2.60 -7.46
C ILE A 225 21.48 -3.48 -8.37
N SER A 226 20.49 -2.88 -9.05
CA SER A 226 19.57 -3.64 -9.89
C SER A 226 20.12 -4.01 -11.26
N GLY A 227 21.01 -3.19 -11.80
CA GLY A 227 21.44 -3.26 -13.20
C GLY A 227 20.38 -2.83 -14.21
N VAL A 228 19.19 -2.39 -13.76
CA VAL A 228 18.06 -1.99 -14.59
C VAL A 228 17.80 -0.50 -14.44
N ARG A 229 17.80 0.22 -15.57
CA ARG A 229 17.38 1.64 -15.62
C ARG A 229 15.86 1.70 -15.79
N GLY A 230 15.17 2.52 -15.05
CA GLY A 230 13.71 2.75 -15.21
C GLY A 230 12.92 2.60 -13.91
N PRO A 231 12.83 1.43 -13.27
CA PRO A 231 12.03 1.25 -12.05
C PRO A 231 12.36 2.24 -10.91
N TYR A 232 13.63 2.62 -10.78
CA TYR A 232 14.10 3.56 -9.75
C TYR A 232 13.90 5.04 -10.11
N ALA A 233 13.64 5.36 -11.38
CA ALA A 233 13.13 6.67 -11.78
C ALA A 233 11.62 6.80 -11.53
N TYR A 234 10.90 5.68 -11.57
CA TYR A 234 9.47 5.65 -11.27
C TYR A 234 9.16 5.97 -9.78
N LEU A 235 9.98 5.48 -8.83
CA LEU A 235 9.73 5.68 -7.41
C LEU A 235 9.62 7.17 -7.01
N PRO A 236 10.57 8.06 -7.36
CA PRO A 236 10.41 9.50 -7.11
C PRO A 236 9.17 10.09 -7.78
N ALA A 237 8.87 9.67 -9.01
CA ALA A 237 7.71 10.17 -9.74
C ALA A 237 6.39 9.75 -9.10
N SER A 238 6.27 8.50 -8.62
CA SER A 238 5.07 8.02 -7.95
C SER A 238 4.82 8.72 -6.60
N VAL A 239 5.88 8.98 -5.82
CA VAL A 239 5.78 9.70 -4.55
C VAL A 239 5.36 11.16 -4.77
N LEU A 240 5.93 11.85 -5.77
CA LEU A 240 5.55 13.24 -6.08
C LEU A 240 4.12 13.39 -6.62
N ARG A 241 3.57 12.33 -7.22
CA ARG A 241 2.19 12.31 -7.72
C ARG A 241 1.18 11.93 -6.64
N PHE A 242 1.62 11.25 -5.58
CA PHE A 242 0.73 10.83 -4.52
C PHE A 242 0.09 12.05 -3.86
N PRO A 243 -1.24 12.03 -3.57
CA PRO A 243 -1.94 13.15 -2.98
C PRO A 243 -1.30 13.64 -1.69
N SER A 244 -1.36 14.94 -1.46
CA SER A 244 -1.00 15.51 -0.15
C SER A 244 -1.86 14.87 0.96
N PRO A 245 -1.41 14.90 2.23
CA PRO A 245 -2.20 14.35 3.33
C PRO A 245 -3.62 14.88 3.39
N ASP A 246 -3.82 16.17 3.20
CA ASP A 246 -5.16 16.78 3.24
C ASP A 246 -6.05 16.28 2.09
N GLU A 247 -5.51 16.20 0.88
CA GLU A 247 -6.23 15.66 -0.28
C GLU A 247 -6.58 14.18 -0.10
N MET A 248 -5.66 13.36 0.44
CA MET A 248 -5.93 11.95 0.71
C MET A 248 -7.05 11.80 1.76
N LEU A 249 -7.01 12.58 2.84
CA LEU A 249 -8.06 12.59 3.85
C LEU A 249 -9.42 13.01 3.28
N GLN A 250 -9.45 13.95 2.33
CA GLN A 250 -10.69 14.33 1.62
C GLN A 250 -11.21 13.16 0.76
N ARG A 251 -10.34 12.48 -0.01
CA ARG A 251 -10.72 11.30 -0.80
C ARG A 251 -11.25 10.15 0.06
N MET A 252 -10.63 9.92 1.23
CA MET A 252 -11.11 8.92 2.20
C MET A 252 -12.52 9.26 2.70
N ARG A 253 -12.78 10.54 3.05
CA ARG A 253 -14.14 10.96 3.45
C ARG A 253 -15.15 10.80 2.30
N ALA A 254 -14.76 11.17 1.09
CA ALA A 254 -15.61 11.00 -0.10
C ALA A 254 -15.94 9.53 -0.39
N ALA A 255 -15.03 8.60 -0.07
CA ALA A 255 -15.26 7.15 -0.16
C ALA A 255 -16.13 6.59 0.98
N GLY A 256 -16.53 7.41 1.96
CA GLY A 256 -17.41 7.02 3.07
C GLY A 256 -16.72 6.78 4.41
N PHE A 257 -15.38 6.87 4.48
CA PHE A 257 -14.65 6.69 5.74
C PHE A 257 -14.89 7.84 6.71
N HIS A 258 -15.04 7.51 7.99
CA HIS A 258 -15.09 8.46 9.11
C HIS A 258 -13.85 8.30 10.02
N GLU A 259 -13.70 9.19 11.00
CA GLU A 259 -12.52 9.25 11.89
C GLU A 259 -11.19 9.22 11.11
N VAL A 260 -11.14 9.87 9.95
CA VAL A 260 -9.96 9.86 9.10
C VAL A 260 -8.85 10.69 9.71
N THR A 261 -7.65 10.10 9.80
CA THR A 261 -6.47 10.73 10.39
C THR A 261 -5.22 10.44 9.56
N TRP A 262 -4.23 11.31 9.66
CA TRP A 262 -2.89 11.10 9.17
C TRP A 262 -1.87 11.28 10.29
N THR A 263 -1.00 10.30 10.46
CA THR A 263 0.06 10.32 11.47
C THR A 263 1.43 10.27 10.77
N PRO A 264 2.25 11.33 10.87
CA PRO A 264 3.56 11.33 10.26
C PRO A 264 4.53 10.37 10.98
N TYR A 265 5.35 9.68 10.18
CA TYR A 265 6.47 8.87 10.64
C TYR A 265 7.78 9.50 10.16
N THR A 266 8.82 9.46 10.99
CA THR A 266 10.16 9.93 10.66
C THR A 266 10.13 11.29 9.97
N PHE A 267 9.68 12.32 10.69
CA PHE A 267 9.56 13.71 10.21
C PHE A 267 8.68 13.90 8.96
N GLY A 268 7.78 12.95 8.67
CA GLY A 268 6.89 13.01 7.51
C GLY A 268 7.45 12.38 6.24
N ILE A 269 8.58 11.65 6.31
CA ILE A 269 9.10 10.83 5.19
C ILE A 269 8.12 9.73 4.81
N ALA A 270 7.42 9.17 5.80
CA ALA A 270 6.28 8.31 5.60
C ALA A 270 5.15 8.75 6.53
N GLY A 271 3.95 8.26 6.31
CA GLY A 271 2.82 8.52 7.18
C GLY A 271 1.75 7.45 7.07
N LEU A 272 1.03 7.27 8.16
CA LEU A 272 -0.08 6.34 8.24
C LEU A 272 -1.40 7.11 8.15
N TYR A 273 -2.16 6.85 7.11
CA TYR A 273 -3.56 7.23 6.96
C TYR A 273 -4.43 6.17 7.62
N ARG A 274 -5.40 6.58 8.42
CA ARG A 274 -6.38 5.69 9.06
C ARG A 274 -7.78 6.19 8.80
N GLY A 275 -8.72 5.27 8.70
CA GLY A 275 -10.16 5.57 8.63
C GLY A 275 -10.96 4.37 9.10
N LYS A 276 -12.22 4.60 9.48
CA LYS A 276 -13.19 3.57 9.86
C LYS A 276 -14.37 3.58 8.90
N LYS A 277 -14.96 2.40 8.70
CA LYS A 277 -16.23 2.23 7.99
C LYS A 277 -17.40 2.33 8.94
#